data_09e9073632994ef34d4715d71df2236e
#
_entry.id   09e9073632994ef34d4715d71df2236e
#
_cell.length_a   1.000
_cell.length_b   1.000
_cell.length_c   1.000
_cell.angle_alpha   90.00
_cell.angle_beta   90.00
_cell.angle_gamma   90.00
#
_symmetry.space_group_name_H-M   'P 1'
#
loop_
_entity.id
_entity.type
_entity.pdbx_description
1 polymer ?
#
loop_
_entity_poly.entity_id
_entity_poly.type
_entity_poly.pdbx_seq_one_letter_code
_entity_poly.pdbx_strand_id
1 'polypeptide(L)'
;MTDTTANTNFDFNNAGEQRSFDVIPPNTICVLQMTIRPGGAGDDGWLKRTTTDKGDSEYLDCEFTVVSPEQYAKKKLWQPYTIRGTTDGHAEAGRISREALKAILESARGIKPDDKSEAAQNARKVSGWADFDQLRFVARLGVRPPRDGYPAKNTILQVITPNLQGWQKHKPEQISVKASNPAAPATATTPPAGAIGRPGWGRGS
;
A
#
# COMPACT_ATOMS: atom_id res chain seq x y z
N MET A 1 -3.80 13.65 -47.35
CA MET A 1 -3.63 13.68 -45.88
C MET A 1 -4.94 13.23 -45.28
N THR A 2 -5.02 11.96 -44.94
CA THR A 2 -6.21 11.37 -44.30
C THR A 2 -6.03 11.44 -42.79
N ASP A 3 -6.81 12.32 -42.19
CA ASP A 3 -6.89 12.47 -40.73
C ASP A 3 -7.63 11.26 -40.16
N THR A 4 -6.89 10.31 -39.61
CA THR A 4 -7.48 9.15 -38.96
C THR A 4 -7.78 9.54 -37.51
N THR A 5 -8.91 10.21 -37.29
CA THR A 5 -9.50 10.34 -35.96
C THR A 5 -9.84 8.93 -35.46
N ALA A 6 -9.00 8.39 -34.59
CA ALA A 6 -9.30 7.15 -33.89
C ALA A 6 -10.55 7.38 -33.04
N ASN A 7 -11.70 6.96 -33.53
CA ASN A 7 -12.94 6.94 -32.77
C ASN A 7 -12.84 5.83 -31.70
N THR A 8 -12.41 6.22 -30.50
CA THR A 8 -12.33 5.31 -29.34
C THR A 8 -13.74 5.11 -28.77
N ASN A 9 -14.57 4.37 -29.49
CA ASN A 9 -15.90 4.00 -29.02
C ASN A 9 -15.77 2.74 -28.16
N PHE A 10 -15.90 2.90 -26.85
CA PHE A 10 -15.94 1.78 -25.91
C PHE A 10 -17.38 1.25 -25.85
N ASP A 11 -17.60 0.01 -26.30
CA ASP A 11 -18.89 -0.67 -26.18
C ASP A 11 -18.94 -1.53 -24.93
N PHE A 12 -19.82 -1.19 -24.00
CA PHE A 12 -20.03 -1.89 -22.72
C PHE A 12 -21.27 -2.82 -22.74
N ASN A 13 -21.97 -2.99 -23.88
CA ASN A 13 -23.18 -3.79 -23.93
C ASN A 13 -22.97 -5.27 -23.55
N ASN A 14 -21.76 -5.78 -23.76
CA ASN A 14 -21.36 -7.13 -23.40
C ASN A 14 -20.57 -7.20 -22.07
N ALA A 15 -20.45 -6.08 -21.35
CA ALA A 15 -19.83 -6.09 -20.03
C ALA A 15 -20.73 -6.86 -19.05
N GLY A 16 -20.12 -7.78 -18.28
CA GLY A 16 -20.85 -8.49 -17.23
C GLY A 16 -21.31 -7.53 -16.13
N GLU A 17 -22.35 -7.91 -15.40
CA GLU A 17 -22.81 -7.15 -14.24
C GLU A 17 -21.71 -7.00 -13.18
N GLN A 18 -21.69 -5.86 -12.51
CA GLN A 18 -20.78 -5.61 -11.41
C GLN A 18 -21.03 -6.64 -10.29
N ARG A 19 -20.03 -7.46 -10.00
CA ARG A 19 -20.11 -8.44 -8.91
C ARG A 19 -20.17 -7.72 -7.55
N SER A 20 -21.17 -8.04 -6.74
CA SER A 20 -21.16 -7.69 -5.33
C SER A 20 -20.10 -8.53 -4.61
N PHE A 21 -19.23 -7.91 -3.87
CA PHE A 21 -18.24 -8.64 -3.08
C PHE A 21 -18.78 -8.78 -1.65
N ASP A 22 -19.19 -10.00 -1.28
CA ASP A 22 -19.53 -10.29 0.10
C ASP A 22 -18.28 -10.08 0.99
N VAL A 23 -18.50 -9.39 2.10
CA VAL A 23 -17.45 -9.21 3.10
C VAL A 23 -17.12 -10.55 3.77
N ILE A 24 -15.87 -10.74 4.12
CA ILE A 24 -15.43 -11.88 4.94
C ILE A 24 -16.06 -11.71 6.32
N PRO A 25 -16.65 -12.74 6.91
CA PRO A 25 -17.29 -12.65 8.23
C PRO A 25 -16.34 -12.06 9.29
N PRO A 26 -16.85 -11.25 10.22
CA PRO A 26 -16.03 -10.68 11.28
C PRO A 26 -15.43 -11.78 12.14
N ASN A 27 -14.27 -11.50 12.74
CA ASN A 27 -13.46 -12.42 13.55
C ASN A 27 -12.83 -13.60 12.77
N THR A 28 -12.95 -13.64 11.45
CA THR A 28 -12.21 -14.61 10.63
C THR A 28 -10.71 -14.33 10.72
N ILE A 29 -9.93 -15.39 10.99
CA ILE A 29 -8.46 -15.32 10.97
C ILE A 29 -8.00 -15.67 9.56
N CYS A 30 -7.19 -14.79 8.99
CA CYS A 30 -6.63 -14.93 7.65
C CYS A 30 -5.11 -14.75 7.67
N VAL A 31 -4.43 -15.39 6.73
CA VAL A 31 -3.09 -14.99 6.31
C VAL A 31 -3.26 -13.91 5.24
N LEU A 32 -2.67 -12.77 5.47
CA LEU A 32 -2.65 -11.64 4.54
C LEU A 32 -1.27 -11.45 3.98
N GLN A 33 -1.18 -11.09 2.70
CA GLN A 33 0.03 -10.59 2.08
C GLN A 33 -0.10 -9.09 1.87
N MET A 34 0.85 -8.34 2.42
CA MET A 34 0.91 -6.89 2.29
C MET A 34 1.58 -6.49 0.97
N THR A 35 1.00 -5.57 0.26
CA THR A 35 1.61 -4.91 -0.92
C THR A 35 1.54 -3.42 -0.70
N ILE A 36 2.69 -2.74 -0.77
CA ILE A 36 2.75 -1.29 -0.68
C ILE A 36 2.65 -0.70 -2.08
N ARG A 37 1.77 0.27 -2.26
CA ARG A 37 1.62 1.02 -3.52
C ARG A 37 2.43 2.32 -3.42
N PRO A 38 3.61 2.40 -4.07
CA PRO A 38 4.49 3.56 -3.95
C PRO A 38 3.79 4.84 -4.43
N GLY A 39 4.13 5.96 -3.79
CA GLY A 39 3.58 7.28 -4.12
C GLY A 39 4.62 8.32 -4.48
N GLY A 40 5.91 7.95 -4.50
CA GLY A 40 7.01 8.84 -4.87
C GLY A 40 7.42 9.83 -3.78
N ALA A 41 6.82 9.79 -2.58
CA ALA A 41 7.22 10.61 -1.46
C ALA A 41 8.12 9.84 -0.48
N GLY A 42 8.81 10.58 0.41
CA GLY A 42 9.85 10.02 1.27
C GLY A 42 11.17 9.79 0.54
N ASP A 43 12.22 9.48 1.29
CA ASP A 43 13.58 9.35 0.74
C ASP A 43 13.73 8.15 -0.21
N ASP A 44 12.89 7.14 -0.04
CA ASP A 44 12.88 5.89 -0.80
C ASP A 44 11.69 5.76 -1.77
N GLY A 45 10.82 6.79 -1.85
CA GLY A 45 9.69 6.84 -2.78
C GLY A 45 8.49 5.96 -2.43
N TRP A 46 8.48 5.30 -1.27
CA TRP A 46 7.40 4.40 -0.87
C TRP A 46 6.17 5.12 -0.30
N LEU A 47 6.33 6.33 0.21
CA LEU A 47 5.24 7.07 0.84
C LEU A 47 4.36 7.78 -0.20
N LYS A 48 3.10 7.94 0.13
CA LYS A 48 2.20 8.91 -0.50
C LYS A 48 2.09 10.14 0.38
N ARG A 49 1.91 11.31 -0.25
CA ARG A 49 1.68 12.58 0.44
C ARG A 49 0.27 13.06 0.15
N THR A 50 -0.39 13.56 1.17
CA THR A 50 -1.64 14.30 1.07
C THR A 50 -1.46 15.67 1.69
N THR A 51 -1.84 16.71 0.95
CA THR A 51 -1.87 18.10 1.41
C THR A 51 -3.32 18.55 1.46
N THR A 52 -3.76 19.02 2.60
CA THR A 52 -5.11 19.55 2.82
C THR A 52 -5.04 20.84 3.61
N ASP A 53 -6.14 21.58 3.64
CA ASP A 53 -6.34 22.75 4.51
C ASP A 53 -6.17 22.43 6.01
N LYS A 54 -6.33 21.17 6.40
CA LYS A 54 -6.15 20.65 7.77
C LYS A 54 -4.73 20.19 8.07
N GLY A 55 -3.82 20.28 7.11
CA GLY A 55 -2.41 19.90 7.24
C GLY A 55 -1.97 18.81 6.28
N ASP A 56 -0.68 18.59 6.25
CA ASP A 56 -0.01 17.61 5.40
C ASP A 56 0.21 16.31 6.14
N SER A 57 0.14 15.19 5.41
CA SER A 57 0.51 13.89 5.93
C SER A 57 1.20 13.01 4.89
N GLU A 58 2.05 12.13 5.36
CA GLU A 58 2.66 11.06 4.57
C GLU A 58 2.26 9.71 5.15
N TYR A 59 1.93 8.78 4.27
CA TYR A 59 1.40 7.48 4.65
C TYR A 59 1.84 6.39 3.67
N LEU A 60 1.86 5.15 4.16
CA LEU A 60 1.94 3.96 3.32
C LEU A 60 0.54 3.60 2.83
N ASP A 61 0.37 3.49 1.53
CA ASP A 61 -0.86 3.01 0.92
C ASP A 61 -0.77 1.50 0.72
N CYS A 62 -1.38 0.75 1.63
CA CYS A 62 -1.24 -0.69 1.69
C CYS A 62 -2.48 -1.41 1.17
N GLU A 63 -2.25 -2.33 0.26
CA GLU A 63 -3.19 -3.34 -0.18
C GLU A 63 -2.85 -4.66 0.51
N PHE A 64 -3.85 -5.35 1.01
CA PHE A 64 -3.70 -6.67 1.63
C PHE A 64 -4.49 -7.68 0.84
N THR A 65 -3.81 -8.72 0.36
CA THR A 65 -4.43 -9.85 -0.34
C THR A 65 -4.57 -11.02 0.62
N VAL A 66 -5.76 -11.58 0.72
CA VAL A 66 -6.00 -12.80 1.51
C VAL A 66 -5.32 -13.98 0.81
N VAL A 67 -4.42 -14.66 1.54
CA VAL A 67 -3.73 -15.86 1.08
C VAL A 67 -4.45 -17.11 1.54
N SER A 68 -4.90 -17.12 2.80
CA SER A 68 -5.70 -18.21 3.39
C SER A 68 -6.74 -17.66 4.36
N PRO A 69 -7.84 -18.39 4.61
CA PRO A 69 -8.22 -19.66 4.02
C PRO A 69 -8.62 -19.53 2.53
N GLU A 70 -8.58 -20.67 1.80
CA GLU A 70 -8.76 -20.70 0.35
C GLU A 70 -10.07 -20.10 -0.13
N GLN A 71 -11.15 -20.32 0.62
CA GLN A 71 -12.49 -19.76 0.31
C GLN A 71 -12.53 -18.24 0.21
N TYR A 72 -11.56 -17.54 0.81
CA TYR A 72 -11.44 -16.09 0.75
C TYR A 72 -10.18 -15.64 -0.01
N ALA A 73 -9.40 -16.58 -0.53
CA ALA A 73 -8.16 -16.27 -1.24
C ALA A 73 -8.39 -15.26 -2.36
N LYS A 74 -7.39 -14.40 -2.58
CA LYS A 74 -7.40 -13.31 -3.56
C LYS A 74 -8.36 -12.14 -3.24
N LYS A 75 -9.20 -12.22 -2.18
CA LYS A 75 -9.93 -11.04 -1.72
C LYS A 75 -8.96 -9.99 -1.22
N LYS A 76 -9.27 -8.73 -1.49
CA LYS A 76 -8.39 -7.59 -1.18
C LYS A 76 -9.05 -6.65 -0.19
N LEU A 77 -8.24 -6.06 0.66
CA LEU A 77 -8.61 -4.95 1.53
C LEU A 77 -7.51 -3.89 1.50
N TRP A 78 -7.88 -2.65 1.79
CA TRP A 78 -6.95 -1.52 1.73
C TRP A 78 -6.98 -0.77 3.05
N GLN A 79 -5.81 -0.45 3.55
CA GLN A 79 -5.66 0.35 4.75
C GLN A 79 -4.39 1.20 4.65
N PRO A 80 -4.51 2.53 4.76
CA PRO A 80 -3.34 3.40 4.86
C PRO A 80 -2.77 3.36 6.29
N TYR A 81 -1.45 3.52 6.38
CA TYR A 81 -0.74 3.73 7.65
C TYR A 81 -0.06 5.08 7.61
N THR A 82 -0.55 6.02 8.42
CA THR A 82 0.05 7.34 8.56
C THR A 82 1.44 7.19 9.19
N ILE A 83 2.45 7.79 8.59
CA ILE A 83 3.83 7.73 9.07
C ILE A 83 4.20 9.02 9.79
N ARG A 84 3.86 10.16 9.19
CA ARG A 84 4.09 11.50 9.76
C ARG A 84 3.07 12.50 9.19
N GLY A 85 2.97 13.63 9.84
CA GLY A 85 2.15 14.75 9.38
C GLY A 85 2.27 15.94 10.30
N THR A 86 1.57 17.02 9.99
CA THR A 86 1.78 18.33 10.61
C THR A 86 0.85 18.64 11.79
N THR A 87 -0.07 17.71 12.12
CA THR A 87 -1.04 17.91 13.22
C THR A 87 -0.87 16.87 14.31
N ASP A 88 -1.37 17.17 15.53
CA ASP A 88 -1.39 16.21 16.65
C ASP A 88 -2.16 14.94 16.30
N GLY A 89 -3.26 15.06 15.52
CA GLY A 89 -4.00 13.92 15.02
C GLY A 89 -3.15 13.01 14.10
N HIS A 90 -2.29 13.61 13.27
CA HIS A 90 -1.35 12.86 12.45
C HIS A 90 -0.24 12.20 13.29
N ALA A 91 0.22 12.86 14.36
CA ALA A 91 1.22 12.29 15.27
C ALA A 91 0.66 11.05 15.97
N GLU A 92 -0.58 11.11 16.47
CA GLU A 92 -1.27 9.98 17.09
C GLU A 92 -1.55 8.85 16.09
N ALA A 93 -2.03 9.17 14.88
CA ALA A 93 -2.20 8.20 13.82
C ALA A 93 -0.87 7.53 13.44
N GLY A 94 0.22 8.29 13.43
CA GLY A 94 1.57 7.76 13.20
C GLY A 94 2.04 6.82 14.30
N ARG A 95 1.71 7.11 15.55
CA ARG A 95 1.99 6.22 16.69
C ARG A 95 1.25 4.88 16.52
N ILE A 96 -0.06 4.94 16.28
CA ILE A 96 -0.90 3.75 16.08
C ILE A 96 -0.40 2.93 14.88
N SER A 97 -0.03 3.60 13.78
CA SER A 97 0.51 2.94 12.58
C SER A 97 1.81 2.20 12.88
N ARG A 98 2.74 2.81 13.63
CA ARG A 98 3.99 2.14 14.02
C ARG A 98 3.75 0.89 14.87
N GLU A 99 2.79 0.94 15.79
CA GLU A 99 2.40 -0.23 16.59
C GLU A 99 1.84 -1.35 15.71
N ALA A 100 0.98 -1.02 14.76
CA ALA A 100 0.43 -1.98 13.81
C ALA A 100 1.52 -2.59 12.89
N LEU A 101 2.41 -1.77 12.36
CA LEU A 101 3.53 -2.22 11.52
C LEU A 101 4.50 -3.11 12.30
N LYS A 102 4.80 -2.77 13.57
CA LYS A 102 5.56 -3.64 14.46
C LYS A 102 4.90 -5.00 14.63
N ALA A 103 3.59 -5.03 14.89
CA ALA A 103 2.85 -6.28 15.05
C ALA A 103 2.86 -7.11 13.75
N ILE A 104 2.78 -6.46 12.58
CA ILE A 104 2.91 -7.12 11.26
C ILE A 104 4.27 -7.79 11.13
N LEU A 105 5.37 -7.11 11.48
CA LEU A 105 6.73 -7.70 11.47
C LEU A 105 6.83 -8.88 12.43
N GLU A 106 6.33 -8.73 13.65
CA GLU A 106 6.35 -9.78 14.67
C GLU A 106 5.56 -11.01 14.24
N SER A 107 4.36 -10.81 13.66
CA SER A 107 3.57 -11.90 13.11
C SER A 107 4.27 -12.59 11.94
N ALA A 108 4.82 -11.80 11.02
CA ALA A 108 5.49 -12.31 9.82
C ALA A 108 6.77 -13.08 10.15
N ARG A 109 7.58 -12.56 11.08
CA ARG A 109 8.90 -13.11 11.44
C ARG A 109 8.84 -14.09 12.62
N GLY A 110 7.66 -14.34 13.18
CA GLY A 110 7.48 -15.29 14.27
C GLY A 110 8.07 -14.82 15.61
N ILE A 111 8.11 -13.52 15.84
CA ILE A 111 8.70 -12.90 17.03
C ILE A 111 7.60 -12.68 18.07
N LYS A 112 7.79 -13.16 19.29
CA LYS A 112 6.87 -12.82 20.38
C LYS A 112 7.04 -11.34 20.78
N PRO A 113 5.95 -10.58 21.02
CA PRO A 113 6.04 -9.16 21.38
C PRO A 113 6.88 -8.86 22.63
N ASP A 114 6.90 -9.78 23.59
CA ASP A 114 7.63 -9.69 24.84
C ASP A 114 9.08 -10.20 24.77
N ASP A 115 9.49 -10.80 23.64
CA ASP A 115 10.86 -11.27 23.43
C ASP A 115 11.81 -10.06 23.25
N LYS A 116 12.71 -9.89 24.22
CA LYS A 116 13.73 -8.84 24.28
C LYS A 116 15.13 -9.33 23.95
N SER A 117 15.27 -10.58 23.49
CA SER A 117 16.56 -11.10 23.06
C SER A 117 17.17 -10.26 21.94
N GLU A 118 18.47 -10.26 21.83
CA GLU A 118 19.18 -9.55 20.75
C GLU A 118 18.72 -10.01 19.37
N ALA A 119 18.49 -11.30 19.20
CA ALA A 119 17.95 -11.88 17.97
C ALA A 119 16.57 -11.28 17.63
N ALA A 120 15.66 -11.19 18.60
CA ALA A 120 14.35 -10.60 18.41
C ALA A 120 14.41 -9.10 18.13
N GLN A 121 15.33 -8.37 18.82
CA GLN A 121 15.54 -6.95 18.53
C GLN A 121 16.08 -6.72 17.12
N ASN A 122 17.05 -7.52 16.68
CA ASN A 122 17.59 -7.45 15.33
C ASN A 122 16.53 -7.85 14.29
N ALA A 123 15.71 -8.83 14.58
CA ALA A 123 14.62 -9.25 13.72
C ALA A 123 13.46 -8.22 13.62
N ARG A 124 13.41 -7.19 14.47
CA ARG A 124 12.47 -6.06 14.35
C ARG A 124 13.04 -4.88 13.54
N LYS A 125 14.34 -4.90 13.25
CA LYS A 125 14.96 -3.85 12.44
C LYS A 125 14.60 -4.05 10.98
N VAL A 126 14.36 -2.94 10.30
CA VAL A 126 14.09 -2.88 8.86
C VAL A 126 15.03 -1.86 8.24
N SER A 127 15.42 -2.10 6.99
CA SER A 127 16.28 -1.19 6.23
C SER A 127 15.49 -0.06 5.56
N GLY A 128 14.21 -0.30 5.32
CA GLY A 128 13.30 0.65 4.70
C GLY A 128 11.90 0.08 4.56
N TRP A 129 11.01 0.81 3.90
CA TRP A 129 9.62 0.39 3.71
C TRP A 129 9.50 -0.83 2.80
N ALA A 130 10.47 -1.04 1.90
CA ALA A 130 10.55 -2.22 1.05
C ALA A 130 10.53 -3.55 1.83
N ASP A 131 11.03 -3.55 3.07
CA ASP A 131 11.04 -4.74 3.93
C ASP A 131 9.65 -5.20 4.37
N PHE A 132 8.64 -4.33 4.25
CA PHE A 132 7.24 -4.65 4.50
C PHE A 132 6.51 -5.14 3.26
N ASP A 133 7.01 -4.81 2.06
CA ASP A 133 6.36 -5.23 0.83
C ASP A 133 6.41 -6.76 0.68
N GLN A 134 5.31 -7.36 0.26
CA GLN A 134 5.11 -8.79 0.12
C GLN A 134 5.18 -9.61 1.43
N LEU A 135 5.29 -8.96 2.61
CA LEU A 135 5.23 -9.70 3.88
C LEU A 135 3.90 -10.41 4.04
N ARG A 136 3.97 -11.65 4.52
CA ARG A 136 2.79 -12.43 4.93
C ARG A 136 2.70 -12.46 6.45
N PHE A 137 1.51 -12.20 6.97
CA PHE A 137 1.25 -12.17 8.41
C PHE A 137 -0.17 -12.67 8.70
N VAL A 138 -0.43 -13.01 9.95
CA VAL A 138 -1.74 -13.48 10.40
C VAL A 138 -2.53 -12.30 10.96
N ALA A 139 -3.79 -12.17 10.54
CA ALA A 139 -4.68 -11.14 11.05
C ALA A 139 -6.09 -11.67 11.29
N ARG A 140 -6.76 -11.08 12.26
CA ARG A 140 -8.20 -11.21 12.48
C ARG A 140 -8.89 -10.07 11.77
N LEU A 141 -9.84 -10.39 10.91
CA LEU A 141 -10.60 -9.42 10.16
C LEU A 141 -11.84 -8.95 10.91
N GLY A 142 -12.15 -7.69 10.76
CA GLY A 142 -13.41 -7.07 11.15
C GLY A 142 -14.21 -6.65 9.92
N VAL A 143 -15.42 -6.17 10.18
CA VAL A 143 -16.28 -5.56 9.17
C VAL A 143 -16.64 -4.16 9.63
N ARG A 144 -16.30 -3.16 8.83
CA ARG A 144 -16.81 -1.80 9.01
C ARG A 144 -18.19 -1.75 8.35
N PRO A 145 -19.24 -1.34 9.07
CA PRO A 145 -20.58 -1.23 8.51
C PRO A 145 -20.65 -0.23 7.36
N PRO A 146 -21.67 -0.29 6.52
CA PRO A 146 -21.92 0.71 5.49
C PRO A 146 -22.05 2.09 6.12
N ARG A 147 -21.50 3.10 5.46
CA ARG A 147 -21.59 4.50 5.90
C ARG A 147 -21.53 5.44 4.70
N ASP A 148 -22.34 6.50 4.70
CA ASP A 148 -22.27 7.60 3.74
C ASP A 148 -22.28 7.15 2.26
N GLY A 149 -23.12 6.14 1.92
CA GLY A 149 -23.21 5.58 0.57
C GLY A 149 -22.13 4.56 0.21
N TYR A 150 -21.16 4.31 1.10
CA TYR A 150 -20.15 3.27 0.90
C TYR A 150 -20.63 1.93 1.47
N PRO A 151 -20.42 0.81 0.75
CA PRO A 151 -20.78 -0.52 1.23
C PRO A 151 -19.93 -0.95 2.44
N ALA A 152 -20.39 -1.99 3.14
CA ALA A 152 -19.59 -2.63 4.17
C ALA A 152 -18.25 -3.11 3.61
N LYS A 153 -17.17 -2.99 4.41
CA LYS A 153 -15.84 -3.43 4.00
C LYS A 153 -15.07 -4.13 5.11
N ASN A 154 -14.22 -5.07 4.73
CA ASN A 154 -13.31 -5.69 5.67
C ASN A 154 -12.21 -4.71 6.12
N THR A 155 -11.80 -4.86 7.37
CA THR A 155 -10.68 -4.16 7.99
C THR A 155 -9.84 -5.14 8.78
N ILE A 156 -8.57 -4.82 9.02
CA ILE A 156 -7.75 -5.56 9.97
C ILE A 156 -8.18 -5.10 11.37
N LEU A 157 -8.80 -6.01 12.12
CA LEU A 157 -9.20 -5.77 13.49
C LEU A 157 -8.03 -5.94 14.45
N GLN A 158 -7.22 -6.96 14.22
CA GLN A 158 -6.07 -7.29 15.06
C GLN A 158 -5.04 -8.09 14.24
N VAL A 159 -3.78 -7.74 14.37
CA VAL A 159 -2.68 -8.59 13.91
C VAL A 159 -2.45 -9.69 14.96
N ILE A 160 -2.38 -10.93 14.52
CA ILE A 160 -2.18 -12.09 15.38
C ILE A 160 -0.69 -12.40 15.44
N THR A 161 -0.08 -12.16 16.59
CA THR A 161 1.33 -12.41 16.88
C THR A 161 1.54 -13.79 17.55
N PRO A 162 2.77 -14.33 17.63
CA PRO A 162 3.03 -15.69 18.10
C PRO A 162 2.57 -16.01 19.53
N ASN A 163 2.33 -15.01 20.36
CA ASN A 163 1.78 -15.17 21.72
C ASN A 163 0.25 -15.28 21.73
N LEU A 164 -0.42 -15.02 20.60
CA LEU A 164 -1.88 -15.07 20.51
C LEU A 164 -2.36 -16.41 19.95
N GLN A 165 -3.53 -16.85 20.45
CA GLN A 165 -4.17 -18.05 19.95
C GLN A 165 -4.49 -17.92 18.44
N GLY A 166 -4.21 -18.97 17.71
CA GLY A 166 -4.46 -19.03 16.27
C GLY A 166 -3.22 -18.78 15.40
N TRP A 167 -2.18 -18.11 15.91
CA TRP A 167 -0.98 -17.86 15.10
C TRP A 167 -0.32 -19.15 14.64
N GLN A 168 -0.11 -20.13 15.52
CA GLN A 168 0.54 -21.41 15.20
C GLN A 168 -0.21 -22.19 14.12
N LYS A 169 -1.55 -22.13 14.14
CA LYS A 169 -2.39 -22.82 13.15
C LYS A 169 -2.32 -22.17 11.76
N HIS A 170 -2.05 -20.86 11.72
CA HIS A 170 -2.05 -20.05 10.49
C HIS A 170 -0.68 -19.50 10.17
N LYS A 171 0.40 -20.04 10.78
CA LYS A 171 1.76 -19.57 10.60
C LYS A 171 2.03 -19.24 9.13
N PRO A 172 2.43 -17.98 8.81
CA PRO A 172 2.60 -17.58 7.42
C PRO A 172 3.89 -18.15 6.83
N GLU A 173 3.78 -18.69 5.64
CA GLU A 173 4.92 -19.03 4.81
C GLU A 173 5.40 -17.80 4.06
N GLN A 174 6.64 -17.35 4.28
CA GLN A 174 7.19 -16.17 3.63
C GLN A 174 7.62 -16.49 2.21
N ILE A 175 7.32 -15.60 1.28
CA ILE A 175 7.89 -15.65 -0.06
C ILE A 175 9.23 -14.91 0.00
N SER A 176 10.31 -15.55 -0.40
CA SER A 176 11.60 -14.88 -0.60
C SER A 176 11.51 -13.98 -1.83
N VAL A 177 11.04 -12.77 -1.66
CA VAL A 177 11.05 -11.75 -2.71
C VAL A 177 12.24 -10.83 -2.47
N LYS A 178 13.11 -10.72 -3.46
CA LYS A 178 14.18 -9.71 -3.44
C LYS A 178 13.50 -8.33 -3.48
N ALA A 179 13.74 -7.51 -2.48
CA ALA A 179 13.19 -6.16 -2.42
C ALA A 179 13.52 -5.40 -3.70
N SER A 180 12.50 -5.04 -4.47
CA SER A 180 12.65 -4.15 -5.61
C SER A 180 12.36 -2.72 -5.13
N ASN A 181 13.37 -1.84 -5.21
CA ASN A 181 13.10 -0.42 -5.03
C ASN A 181 12.06 0.03 -6.07
N PRO A 182 11.05 0.82 -5.68
CA PRO A 182 10.16 1.43 -6.65
C PRO A 182 11.01 2.28 -7.60
N ALA A 183 10.79 2.09 -8.90
CA ALA A 183 11.45 2.92 -9.90
C ALA A 183 11.13 4.39 -9.60
N ALA A 184 12.16 5.23 -9.46
CA ALA A 184 11.97 6.66 -9.37
C ALA A 184 11.09 7.12 -10.54
N PRO A 185 10.14 8.05 -10.33
CA PRO A 185 9.34 8.58 -11.42
C PRO A 185 10.30 9.12 -12.48
N ALA A 186 10.12 8.67 -13.73
CA ALA A 186 10.94 9.11 -14.85
C ALA A 186 10.92 10.63 -14.88
N THR A 187 12.05 11.26 -14.60
CA THR A 187 12.24 12.69 -14.80
C THR A 187 11.93 12.97 -16.26
N ALA A 188 10.87 13.75 -16.49
CA ALA A 188 10.53 14.20 -17.82
C ALA A 188 11.76 14.91 -18.39
N THR A 189 12.41 14.27 -19.36
CA THR A 189 13.52 14.85 -20.10
C THR A 189 12.96 16.04 -20.87
N THR A 190 13.26 17.24 -20.42
CA THR A 190 12.96 18.47 -21.16
C THR A 190 13.68 18.35 -22.51
N PRO A 191 12.99 18.45 -23.66
CA PRO A 191 13.66 18.42 -24.94
C PRO A 191 14.62 19.63 -25.03
N PRO A 192 15.80 19.48 -25.61
CA PRO A 192 16.74 20.59 -25.76
C PRO A 192 16.07 21.70 -26.56
N ALA A 193 16.11 22.91 -26.02
CA ALA A 193 15.62 24.11 -26.71
C ALA A 193 16.35 24.24 -28.05
N GLY A 194 15.65 23.96 -29.14
CA GLY A 194 16.14 24.13 -30.50
C GLY A 194 16.48 25.60 -30.72
N ALA A 195 17.72 25.87 -31.11
CA ALA A 195 18.19 27.18 -31.50
C ALA A 195 17.32 27.70 -32.66
N ILE A 196 16.49 28.70 -32.38
CA ILE A 196 15.75 29.42 -33.40
C ILE A 196 16.74 30.34 -34.10
N GLY A 197 17.19 29.95 -35.28
CA GLY A 197 17.97 30.79 -36.18
C GLY A 197 17.16 32.05 -36.54
N ARG A 198 17.69 33.22 -36.20
CA ARG A 198 17.16 34.51 -36.61
C ARG A 198 17.31 34.65 -38.14
N PRO A 199 16.25 35.01 -38.91
CA PRO A 199 16.40 35.39 -40.28
C PRO A 199 17.11 36.76 -40.35
N GLY A 200 18.26 36.82 -41.04
CA GLY A 200 18.95 38.08 -41.34
C GLY A 200 18.14 38.87 -42.38
N TRP A 201 17.73 40.06 -42.00
CA TRP A 201 17.21 41.06 -42.97
C TRP A 201 18.41 41.80 -43.55
N GLY A 202 18.71 41.49 -44.84
CA GLY A 202 19.66 42.25 -45.64
C GLY A 202 19.08 43.62 -45.98
N ARG A 203 19.81 44.71 -45.67
CA ARG A 203 19.59 46.04 -46.26
C ARG A 203 20.25 46.03 -47.64
N GLY A 204 19.46 46.24 -48.69
CA GLY A 204 19.93 46.65 -50.01
C GLY A 204 19.94 48.16 -50.10
N SER A 205 20.97 48.66 -50.69
CA SER A 205 21.23 50.05 -51.08
C SER A 205 20.29 50.53 -52.12
#